data_2a66b7b04013c12749882715ccb5fc54
#
_entry.id   2a66b7b04013c12749882715ccb5fc54
#
_cell.length_a   1.000
_cell.length_b   1.000
_cell.length_c   1.000
_cell.angle_alpha   90.00
_cell.angle_beta   90.00
_cell.angle_gamma   90.00
#
_symmetry.space_group_name_H-M   'P 1'
#
loop_
_entity.id
_entity.type
_entity.pdbx_description
1 polymer ?
#
loop_
_entity_poly.entity_id
_entity_poly.type
_entity_poly.pdbx_seq_one_letter_code
_entity_poly.pdbx_strand_id
1 'polypeptide(L)'
;MSVEYSAIAAKLKAMYSKFLTRDDYEQLLERKSVNDICSYLKSTPGYGEVLEQVNERDIHRGQMEILLEQEMVDEYVRLYNFMDNSKRTVMEFWFMRREIAFLKREIRYIYTHEERSNDEVNQSKFDAFFETHTKINREIMHNAKSLSDCIEACKNTPYSEPLQRAENIGADSFSMGMVLDTYYYKSIWHTASVALDKTQENLFKRLIGTKIDMLNLMWIYRGKKYFEFTNEIIFTYL
;
A
#
# COMPACT_ATOMS: atom_id res chain seq x y z
N MET A 1 23.58 -17.47 -3.96
CA MET A 1 22.27 -17.53 -3.29
C MET A 1 22.25 -18.75 -2.40
N SER A 2 21.90 -18.60 -1.13
CA SER A 2 21.78 -19.79 -0.27
C SER A 2 20.63 -20.65 -0.77
N VAL A 3 20.74 -21.98 -0.59
CA VAL A 3 19.72 -22.97 -0.98
C VAL A 3 18.35 -22.60 -0.36
N GLU A 4 18.38 -21.91 0.77
CA GLU A 4 17.24 -21.45 1.57
C GLU A 4 16.26 -20.54 0.81
N TYR A 5 16.75 -19.71 -0.12
CA TYR A 5 15.91 -18.77 -0.88
C TYR A 5 15.65 -19.23 -2.33
N SER A 6 16.14 -20.40 -2.72
CA SER A 6 16.05 -20.86 -4.12
C SER A 6 14.60 -21.07 -4.59
N ALA A 7 13.75 -21.63 -3.74
CA ALA A 7 12.32 -21.84 -4.06
C ALA A 7 11.56 -20.51 -4.21
N ILE A 8 11.81 -19.56 -3.28
CA ILE A 8 11.20 -18.22 -3.35
C ILE A 8 11.69 -17.48 -4.60
N ALA A 9 13.00 -17.57 -4.91
CA ALA A 9 13.55 -16.95 -6.10
C ALA A 9 12.97 -17.56 -7.40
N ALA A 10 12.77 -18.87 -7.45
CA ALA A 10 12.11 -19.53 -8.58
C ALA A 10 10.65 -19.08 -8.73
N LYS A 11 9.89 -19.00 -7.61
CA LYS A 11 8.52 -18.50 -7.59
C LYS A 11 8.44 -17.06 -8.08
N LEU A 12 9.30 -16.17 -7.56
CA LEU A 12 9.38 -14.78 -8.01
C LEU A 12 9.72 -14.64 -9.49
N LYS A 13 10.64 -15.44 -10.01
CA LYS A 13 10.96 -15.44 -11.45
C LYS A 13 9.77 -15.88 -12.30
N ALA A 14 9.02 -16.90 -11.85
CA ALA A 14 7.82 -17.35 -12.53
C ALA A 14 6.70 -16.30 -12.52
N MET A 15 6.57 -15.55 -11.43
CA MET A 15 5.64 -14.41 -11.36
C MET A 15 6.11 -13.26 -12.25
N TYR A 16 7.39 -12.90 -12.16
CA TYR A 16 7.99 -11.84 -12.98
C TYR A 16 7.89 -12.10 -14.49
N SER A 17 7.96 -13.37 -14.93
CA SER A 17 7.81 -13.72 -16.34
C SER A 17 6.43 -13.43 -16.93
N LYS A 18 5.44 -13.14 -16.10
CA LYS A 18 4.09 -12.75 -16.51
C LYS A 18 3.90 -11.23 -16.59
N PHE A 19 4.88 -10.44 -16.15
CA PHE A 19 4.79 -8.98 -16.20
C PHE A 19 4.83 -8.48 -17.63
N LEU A 20 4.21 -7.33 -17.84
CA LEU A 20 4.23 -6.64 -19.13
C LEU A 20 5.66 -6.31 -19.52
N THR A 21 5.98 -6.60 -20.77
CA THR A 21 7.25 -6.25 -21.40
C THR A 21 7.22 -4.80 -21.89
N ARG A 22 8.35 -4.30 -22.34
CA ARG A 22 8.41 -2.98 -22.97
C ARG A 22 7.50 -2.89 -24.21
N ASP A 23 7.48 -3.94 -25.01
CA ASP A 23 6.65 -4.00 -26.23
C ASP A 23 5.16 -3.96 -25.87
N ASP A 24 4.75 -4.63 -24.76
CA ASP A 24 3.38 -4.55 -24.26
C ASP A 24 3.00 -3.11 -23.89
N TYR A 25 3.90 -2.38 -23.21
CA TYR A 25 3.66 -0.95 -22.89
C TYR A 25 3.57 -0.09 -24.16
N GLU A 26 4.39 -0.32 -25.18
CA GLU A 26 4.30 0.38 -26.45
C GLU A 26 2.97 0.09 -27.14
N GLN A 27 2.50 -1.16 -27.14
CA GLN A 27 1.18 -1.55 -27.64
C GLN A 27 0.02 -0.90 -26.86
N LEU A 28 0.14 -0.82 -25.53
CA LEU A 28 -0.86 -0.17 -24.71
C LEU A 28 -0.97 1.34 -24.96
N LEU A 29 0.15 2.01 -25.22
CA LEU A 29 0.18 3.44 -25.55
C LEU A 29 -0.51 3.78 -26.89
N GLU A 30 -0.58 2.82 -27.80
CA GLU A 30 -1.28 2.98 -29.10
C GLU A 30 -2.79 2.81 -28.98
N ARG A 31 -3.31 2.28 -27.87
CA ARG A 31 -4.74 2.04 -27.67
C ARG A 31 -5.49 3.38 -27.46
N LYS A 32 -6.68 3.49 -28.05
CA LYS A 32 -7.46 4.72 -28.05
C LYS A 32 -8.54 4.77 -26.99
N SER A 33 -8.88 3.63 -26.40
CA SER A 33 -9.94 3.53 -25.40
C SER A 33 -9.59 2.59 -24.26
N VAL A 34 -10.27 2.73 -23.11
CA VAL A 34 -10.16 1.81 -21.97
C VAL A 34 -10.58 0.40 -22.38
N ASN A 35 -11.55 0.26 -23.25
CA ASN A 35 -12.02 -1.02 -23.75
C ASN A 35 -10.93 -1.75 -24.55
N ASP A 36 -10.20 -1.02 -25.42
CA ASP A 36 -9.08 -1.58 -26.19
C ASP A 36 -7.93 -2.00 -25.27
N ILE A 37 -7.66 -1.22 -24.21
CA ILE A 37 -6.67 -1.56 -23.19
C ILE A 37 -7.11 -2.82 -22.44
N CYS A 38 -8.37 -2.92 -22.04
CA CYS A 38 -8.91 -4.09 -21.37
C CYS A 38 -8.78 -5.35 -22.25
N SER A 39 -9.17 -5.26 -23.52
CA SER A 39 -9.04 -6.37 -24.48
C SER A 39 -7.60 -6.84 -24.64
N TYR A 40 -6.66 -5.90 -24.70
CA TYR A 40 -5.24 -6.22 -24.78
C TYR A 40 -4.73 -6.93 -23.53
N LEU A 41 -4.98 -6.35 -22.35
CA LEU A 41 -4.56 -6.93 -21.06
C LEU A 41 -5.18 -8.31 -20.83
N LYS A 42 -6.42 -8.52 -21.24
CA LYS A 42 -7.10 -9.82 -21.17
C LYS A 42 -6.39 -10.91 -21.95
N SER A 43 -5.68 -10.55 -23.02
CA SER A 43 -4.88 -11.48 -23.82
C SER A 43 -3.48 -11.76 -23.24
N THR A 44 -3.08 -11.03 -22.17
CA THR A 44 -1.75 -11.18 -21.57
C THR A 44 -1.74 -12.22 -20.43
N PRO A 45 -0.65 -12.98 -20.23
CA PRO A 45 -0.60 -14.03 -19.21
C PRO A 45 -0.75 -13.54 -17.76
N GLY A 46 -0.43 -12.27 -17.49
CA GLY A 46 -0.46 -11.69 -16.15
C GLY A 46 -1.83 -11.19 -15.71
N TYR A 47 -2.67 -10.77 -16.67
CA TYR A 47 -3.91 -10.08 -16.37
C TYR A 47 -5.16 -10.76 -16.94
N GLY A 48 -4.97 -11.77 -17.81
CA GLY A 48 -6.08 -12.47 -18.45
C GLY A 48 -7.05 -13.08 -17.45
N GLU A 49 -6.55 -13.69 -16.38
CA GLU A 49 -7.36 -14.37 -15.37
C GLU A 49 -8.27 -13.38 -14.62
N VAL A 50 -7.74 -12.25 -14.17
CA VAL A 50 -8.51 -11.25 -13.40
C VAL A 50 -9.54 -10.52 -14.27
N LEU A 51 -9.27 -10.41 -15.57
CA LEU A 51 -10.16 -9.73 -16.52
C LEU A 51 -11.11 -10.70 -17.27
N GLU A 52 -11.01 -12.01 -17.04
CA GLU A 52 -11.77 -13.03 -17.81
C GLU A 52 -13.27 -12.77 -17.80
N GLN A 53 -13.83 -12.45 -16.62
CA GLN A 53 -15.26 -12.22 -16.41
C GLN A 53 -15.73 -10.81 -16.81
N VAL A 54 -14.80 -9.94 -17.20
CA VAL A 54 -15.10 -8.54 -17.49
C VAL A 54 -15.69 -8.41 -18.89
N ASN A 55 -16.81 -7.67 -18.99
CA ASN A 55 -17.32 -7.25 -20.29
C ASN A 55 -16.54 -6.02 -20.76
N GLU A 56 -15.72 -6.18 -21.78
CA GLU A 56 -14.83 -5.14 -22.30
C GLU A 56 -15.56 -3.89 -22.78
N ARG A 57 -16.84 -4.03 -23.18
CA ARG A 57 -17.64 -2.90 -23.71
C ARG A 57 -18.16 -1.98 -22.61
N ASP A 58 -18.30 -2.49 -21.39
CA ASP A 58 -18.98 -1.79 -20.30
C ASP A 58 -17.98 -1.31 -19.23
N ILE A 59 -16.69 -1.71 -19.34
CA ILE A 59 -15.69 -1.35 -18.33
C ILE A 59 -15.28 0.12 -18.46
N HIS A 60 -15.27 0.82 -17.34
CA HIS A 60 -14.68 2.15 -17.25
C HIS A 60 -13.34 2.12 -16.49
N ARG A 61 -12.56 3.20 -16.64
CA ARG A 61 -11.21 3.32 -16.10
C ARG A 61 -11.10 2.94 -14.61
N GLY A 62 -11.97 3.50 -13.76
CA GLY A 62 -11.92 3.27 -12.32
C GLY A 62 -12.13 1.79 -11.95
N GLN A 63 -13.06 1.12 -12.62
CA GLN A 63 -13.28 -0.31 -12.42
C GLN A 63 -12.06 -1.14 -12.83
N MET A 64 -11.45 -0.81 -13.96
CA MET A 64 -10.23 -1.50 -14.40
C MET A 64 -9.07 -1.29 -13.43
N GLU A 65 -8.85 -0.06 -12.94
CA GLU A 65 -7.83 0.23 -11.94
C GLU A 65 -8.02 -0.60 -10.66
N ILE A 66 -9.26 -0.75 -10.18
CA ILE A 66 -9.58 -1.60 -9.03
C ILE A 66 -9.21 -3.07 -9.29
N LEU A 67 -9.59 -3.62 -10.44
CA LEU A 67 -9.29 -5.01 -10.79
C LEU A 67 -7.78 -5.28 -10.90
N LEU A 68 -7.03 -4.36 -11.49
CA LEU A 68 -5.58 -4.46 -11.58
C LEU A 68 -4.91 -4.36 -10.20
N GLU A 69 -5.43 -3.51 -9.32
CA GLU A 69 -4.98 -3.42 -7.94
C GLU A 69 -5.29 -4.71 -7.15
N GLN A 70 -6.44 -5.32 -7.38
CA GLN A 70 -6.79 -6.61 -6.78
C GLN A 70 -5.83 -7.73 -7.21
N GLU A 71 -5.48 -7.82 -8.49
CA GLU A 71 -4.50 -8.82 -8.95
C GLU A 71 -3.13 -8.66 -8.28
N MET A 72 -2.66 -7.41 -8.16
CA MET A 72 -1.40 -7.14 -7.45
C MET A 72 -1.46 -7.65 -6.00
N VAL A 73 -2.60 -7.51 -5.36
CA VAL A 73 -2.82 -7.99 -3.99
C VAL A 73 -2.93 -9.50 -3.92
N ASP A 74 -3.62 -10.13 -4.87
CA ASP A 74 -3.72 -11.59 -4.96
C ASP A 74 -2.34 -12.23 -5.19
N GLU A 75 -1.49 -11.60 -5.98
CA GLU A 75 -0.08 -12.03 -6.14
C GLU A 75 0.70 -11.92 -4.83
N TYR A 76 0.50 -10.85 -4.06
CA TYR A 76 1.09 -10.71 -2.73
C TYR A 76 0.64 -11.84 -1.81
N VAL A 77 -0.67 -12.12 -1.73
CA VAL A 77 -1.21 -13.18 -0.88
C VAL A 77 -0.68 -14.56 -1.30
N ARG A 78 -0.61 -14.82 -2.60
CA ARG A 78 0.00 -16.06 -3.15
C ARG A 78 1.46 -16.22 -2.74
N LEU A 79 2.23 -15.13 -2.77
CA LEU A 79 3.63 -15.15 -2.35
C LEU A 79 3.77 -15.29 -0.84
N TYR A 80 2.99 -14.54 -0.06
CA TYR A 80 2.96 -14.61 1.39
C TYR A 80 2.66 -16.02 1.90
N ASN A 81 1.66 -16.69 1.32
CA ASN A 81 1.29 -18.05 1.69
C ASN A 81 2.33 -19.11 1.26
N PHE A 82 3.12 -18.80 0.23
CA PHE A 82 4.22 -19.65 -0.23
C PHE A 82 5.47 -19.57 0.67
N MET A 83 5.63 -18.48 1.41
CA MET A 83 6.81 -18.23 2.24
C MET A 83 6.67 -18.84 3.64
N ASP A 84 7.78 -19.37 4.16
CA ASP A 84 7.87 -19.77 5.58
C ASP A 84 7.76 -18.55 6.50
N ASN A 85 7.23 -18.77 7.71
CA ASN A 85 7.02 -17.69 8.69
C ASN A 85 8.28 -16.86 8.97
N SER A 86 9.44 -17.50 9.03
CA SER A 86 10.74 -16.83 9.27
C SER A 86 11.13 -15.83 8.16
N LYS A 87 10.54 -15.95 6.97
CA LYS A 87 10.87 -15.12 5.79
C LYS A 87 9.79 -14.08 5.47
N ARG A 88 8.68 -14.09 6.20
CA ARG A 88 7.54 -13.17 5.98
C ARG A 88 7.79 -11.74 6.42
N THR A 89 8.82 -11.49 7.23
CA THR A 89 9.10 -10.15 7.81
C THR A 89 9.12 -9.03 6.75
N VAL A 90 9.71 -9.29 5.57
CA VAL A 90 9.73 -8.29 4.48
C VAL A 90 8.33 -8.09 3.89
N MET A 91 7.51 -9.15 3.87
CA MET A 91 6.13 -9.08 3.37
C MET A 91 5.21 -8.31 4.34
N GLU A 92 5.48 -8.37 5.65
CA GLU A 92 4.74 -7.61 6.66
C GLU A 92 4.84 -6.10 6.44
N PHE A 93 5.94 -5.61 5.87
CA PHE A 93 6.07 -4.19 5.51
C PHE A 93 5.05 -3.75 4.46
N TRP A 94 4.78 -4.60 3.49
CA TRP A 94 3.76 -4.29 2.49
C TRP A 94 2.36 -4.30 3.10
N PHE A 95 2.07 -5.25 3.99
CA PHE A 95 0.82 -5.31 4.74
C PHE A 95 0.63 -4.06 5.60
N MET A 96 1.64 -3.68 6.39
CA MET A 96 1.65 -2.44 7.19
C MET A 96 1.35 -1.21 6.33
N ARG A 97 1.93 -1.15 5.13
CA ARG A 97 1.66 -0.05 4.19
C ARG A 97 0.18 0.01 3.77
N ARG A 98 -0.46 -1.14 3.57
CA ARG A 98 -1.90 -1.22 3.23
C ARG A 98 -2.76 -0.83 4.42
N GLU A 99 -2.42 -1.25 5.63
CA GLU A 99 -3.11 -0.79 6.85
C GLU A 99 -3.03 0.72 7.01
N ILE A 100 -1.85 1.31 6.80
CA ILE A 100 -1.66 2.77 6.87
C ILE A 100 -2.46 3.49 5.78
N ALA A 101 -2.50 2.97 4.56
CA ALA A 101 -3.32 3.53 3.49
C ALA A 101 -4.81 3.50 3.85
N PHE A 102 -5.27 2.40 4.43
CA PHE A 102 -6.64 2.27 4.96
C PHE A 102 -6.91 3.31 6.05
N LEU A 103 -6.05 3.42 7.07
CA LEU A 103 -6.19 4.40 8.15
C LEU A 103 -6.23 5.84 7.63
N LYS A 104 -5.35 6.19 6.70
CA LYS A 104 -5.32 7.54 6.10
C LYS A 104 -6.60 7.87 5.35
N ARG A 105 -7.21 6.88 4.70
CA ARG A 105 -8.50 7.04 4.03
C ARG A 105 -9.63 7.28 5.03
N GLU A 106 -9.71 6.47 6.08
CA GLU A 106 -10.75 6.61 7.11
C GLU A 106 -10.63 7.94 7.88
N ILE A 107 -9.40 8.33 8.24
CA ILE A 107 -9.14 9.64 8.86
C ILE A 107 -9.58 10.78 7.93
N ARG A 108 -9.28 10.69 6.63
CA ARG A 108 -9.73 11.70 5.66
C ARG A 108 -11.24 11.82 5.63
N TYR A 109 -12.00 10.71 5.59
CA TYR A 109 -13.47 10.75 5.60
C TYR A 109 -14.03 11.49 6.82
N ILE A 110 -13.41 11.32 7.99
CA ILE A 110 -13.82 12.03 9.20
C ILE A 110 -13.60 13.54 9.06
N TYR A 111 -12.45 13.95 8.52
CA TYR A 111 -12.13 15.38 8.39
C TYR A 111 -12.89 16.09 7.26
N THR A 112 -13.15 15.39 6.15
CA THR A 112 -13.85 15.98 5.00
C THR A 112 -15.36 15.83 5.08
N HIS A 113 -15.88 15.02 6.00
CA HIS A 113 -17.30 14.65 6.09
C HIS A 113 -17.85 14.06 4.77
N GLU A 114 -16.95 13.51 3.93
CA GLU A 114 -17.36 12.80 2.73
C GLU A 114 -18.06 11.49 3.12
N GLU A 115 -19.10 11.13 2.38
CA GLU A 115 -19.71 9.82 2.53
C GLU A 115 -18.70 8.75 2.08
N ARG A 116 -18.58 7.68 2.89
CA ARG A 116 -17.83 6.49 2.46
C ARG A 116 -18.51 5.97 1.21
N SER A 117 -17.79 5.93 0.09
CA SER A 117 -18.33 5.33 -1.12
C SER A 117 -18.72 3.89 -0.81
N ASN A 118 -20.01 3.58 -1.02
CA ASN A 118 -20.52 2.22 -1.00
C ASN A 118 -20.08 1.46 -2.26
N ASP A 119 -18.88 1.72 -2.76
CA ASP A 119 -18.30 0.84 -3.75
C ASP A 119 -18.16 -0.51 -3.07
N GLU A 120 -19.21 -1.32 -3.23
CA GLU A 120 -19.16 -2.76 -3.03
C GLU A 120 -18.11 -3.33 -3.97
N VAL A 121 -16.87 -3.01 -3.65
CA VAL A 121 -15.75 -3.76 -4.19
C VAL A 121 -15.99 -5.17 -3.72
N ASN A 122 -16.36 -6.04 -4.66
CA ASN A 122 -16.47 -7.48 -4.45
C ASN A 122 -15.40 -7.89 -3.45
N GLN A 123 -15.80 -8.61 -2.38
CA GLN A 123 -14.91 -9.09 -1.34
C GLN A 123 -13.72 -9.79 -2.02
N SER A 124 -12.64 -9.04 -2.20
CA SER A 124 -11.45 -9.57 -2.84
C SER A 124 -10.79 -10.56 -1.87
N LYS A 125 -10.00 -11.50 -2.39
CA LYS A 125 -9.15 -12.37 -1.54
C LYS A 125 -8.32 -11.56 -0.56
N PHE A 126 -8.04 -10.30 -0.89
CA PHE A 126 -7.35 -9.37 -0.01
C PHE A 126 -8.18 -8.95 1.18
N ASP A 127 -9.46 -8.66 1.03
CA ASP A 127 -10.28 -8.25 2.16
C ASP A 127 -10.36 -9.38 3.19
N ALA A 128 -10.52 -10.62 2.73
CA ALA A 128 -10.46 -11.80 3.59
C ALA A 128 -9.08 -11.96 4.25
N PHE A 129 -7.99 -11.76 3.50
CA PHE A 129 -6.63 -11.78 4.02
C PHE A 129 -6.39 -10.63 5.02
N PHE A 130 -6.83 -9.42 4.68
CA PHE A 130 -6.72 -8.24 5.54
C PHE A 130 -7.49 -8.45 6.85
N GLU A 131 -8.72 -8.94 6.78
CA GLU A 131 -9.56 -9.24 7.96
C GLU A 131 -8.93 -10.24 8.93
N THR A 132 -8.23 -11.24 8.39
CA THR A 132 -7.59 -12.27 9.24
C THR A 132 -6.25 -11.82 9.82
N HIS A 133 -5.59 -10.84 9.23
CA HIS A 133 -4.24 -10.42 9.64
C HIS A 133 -4.19 -9.06 10.33
N THR A 134 -5.16 -8.17 10.07
CA THR A 134 -5.21 -6.86 10.73
C THR A 134 -5.62 -6.98 12.19
N LYS A 135 -5.01 -6.15 13.04
CA LYS A 135 -5.42 -5.96 14.44
C LYS A 135 -6.28 -4.70 14.62
N ILE A 136 -6.55 -3.96 13.54
CA ILE A 136 -7.46 -2.83 13.55
C ILE A 136 -8.89 -3.35 13.71
N ASN A 137 -9.62 -2.82 14.68
CA ASN A 137 -11.04 -3.18 14.84
C ASN A 137 -11.87 -2.52 13.74
N ARG A 138 -12.23 -3.32 12.73
CA ARG A 138 -12.96 -2.81 11.55
C ARG A 138 -14.38 -2.36 11.86
N GLU A 139 -15.06 -2.97 12.83
CA GLU A 139 -16.41 -2.59 13.23
C GLU A 139 -16.43 -1.19 13.85
N ILE A 140 -15.52 -0.93 14.81
CA ILE A 140 -15.34 0.40 15.38
C ILE A 140 -14.93 1.39 14.29
N MET A 141 -13.99 1.03 13.44
CA MET A 141 -13.49 1.89 12.37
C MET A 141 -14.58 2.26 11.35
N HIS A 142 -15.40 1.29 10.95
CA HIS A 142 -16.50 1.53 10.00
C HIS A 142 -17.54 2.52 10.56
N ASN A 143 -17.81 2.43 11.86
CA ASN A 143 -18.77 3.30 12.56
C ASN A 143 -18.14 4.59 13.10
N ALA A 144 -16.83 4.77 12.93
CA ALA A 144 -16.09 5.92 13.45
C ALA A 144 -16.62 7.25 12.88
N LYS A 145 -16.91 8.18 13.76
CA LYS A 145 -17.37 9.55 13.45
C LYS A 145 -16.38 10.61 13.93
N SER A 146 -15.43 10.20 14.74
CA SER A 146 -14.41 11.05 15.33
C SER A 146 -13.03 10.41 15.21
N LEU A 147 -11.99 11.23 15.37
CA LEU A 147 -10.62 10.73 15.42
C LEU A 147 -10.40 9.81 16.63
N SER A 148 -11.00 10.12 17.77
CA SER A 148 -10.97 9.25 18.96
C SER A 148 -11.51 7.85 18.68
N ASP A 149 -12.57 7.71 17.88
CA ASP A 149 -13.08 6.38 17.45
C ASP A 149 -12.06 5.64 16.62
N CYS A 150 -11.36 6.33 15.71
CA CYS A 150 -10.26 5.73 14.93
C CYS A 150 -9.11 5.25 15.81
N ILE A 151 -8.75 6.03 16.84
CA ILE A 151 -7.71 5.67 17.79
C ILE A 151 -8.13 4.46 18.61
N GLU A 152 -9.38 4.41 19.10
CA GLU A 152 -9.89 3.23 19.80
C GLU A 152 -9.92 1.98 18.91
N ALA A 153 -10.29 2.13 17.62
CA ALA A 153 -10.20 1.03 16.66
C ALA A 153 -8.76 0.49 16.49
N CYS A 154 -7.76 1.36 16.73
CA CYS A 154 -6.35 1.01 16.62
C CYS A 154 -5.70 0.59 17.95
N LYS A 155 -6.43 0.48 19.06
CA LYS A 155 -5.92 0.30 20.44
C LYS A 155 -4.89 -0.85 20.58
N ASN A 156 -5.10 -1.94 19.86
CA ASN A 156 -4.23 -3.12 19.91
C ASN A 156 -3.20 -3.15 18.76
N THR A 157 -2.97 -2.01 18.12
CA THR A 157 -2.04 -1.88 17.00
C THR A 157 -0.92 -0.90 17.37
N PRO A 158 0.21 -0.97 16.67
CA PRO A 158 1.29 -0.02 16.88
C PRO A 158 0.98 1.40 16.38
N TYR A 159 -0.17 1.61 15.75
CA TYR A 159 -0.61 2.92 15.26
C TYR A 159 -1.28 3.77 16.33
N SER A 160 -1.78 3.16 17.41
CA SER A 160 -2.52 3.84 18.47
C SER A 160 -1.72 4.99 19.08
N GLU A 161 -0.47 4.73 19.51
CA GLU A 161 0.36 5.73 20.17
C GLU A 161 0.73 6.92 19.27
N PRO A 162 1.20 6.72 18.00
CA PRO A 162 1.44 7.81 17.08
C PRO A 162 0.20 8.68 16.81
N LEU A 163 -0.96 8.05 16.62
CA LEU A 163 -2.22 8.76 16.38
C LEU A 163 -2.67 9.56 17.61
N GLN A 164 -2.57 8.97 18.81
CA GLN A 164 -2.92 9.66 20.06
C GLN A 164 -2.03 10.89 20.31
N ARG A 165 -0.74 10.78 20.05
CA ARG A 165 0.18 11.92 20.16
C ARG A 165 -0.20 13.04 19.20
N ALA A 166 -0.53 12.69 17.97
CA ALA A 166 -0.93 13.65 16.95
C ALA A 166 -2.28 14.32 17.29
N GLU A 167 -3.26 13.58 17.83
CA GLU A 167 -4.51 14.11 18.31
C GLU A 167 -4.29 15.12 19.43
N ASN A 168 -3.44 14.81 20.43
CA ASN A 168 -3.16 15.66 21.58
C ASN A 168 -2.57 17.04 21.20
N ILE A 169 -1.91 17.15 20.05
CA ILE A 169 -1.38 18.41 19.53
C ILE A 169 -2.32 19.08 18.51
N GLY A 170 -3.51 18.53 18.29
CA GLY A 170 -4.49 19.08 17.35
C GLY A 170 -4.09 18.95 15.88
N ALA A 171 -3.40 17.87 15.51
CA ALA A 171 -2.96 17.64 14.14
C ALA A 171 -4.15 17.51 13.19
N ASP A 172 -4.04 18.11 11.99
CA ASP A 172 -5.01 17.96 10.91
C ASP A 172 -4.85 16.62 10.18
N SER A 173 -5.76 16.34 9.23
CA SER A 173 -5.74 15.10 8.43
C SER A 173 -4.42 14.87 7.70
N PHE A 174 -3.80 15.95 7.18
CA PHE A 174 -2.51 15.85 6.50
C PHE A 174 -1.39 15.46 7.47
N SER A 175 -1.30 16.15 8.60
CA SER A 175 -0.31 15.87 9.65
C SER A 175 -0.48 14.46 10.24
N MET A 176 -1.72 13.99 10.42
CA MET A 176 -2.00 12.60 10.81
C MET A 176 -1.44 11.61 9.79
N GLY A 177 -1.65 11.87 8.49
CA GLY A 177 -1.09 11.06 7.42
C GLY A 177 0.44 11.02 7.45
N MET A 178 1.09 12.17 7.72
CA MET A 178 2.54 12.27 7.85
C MET A 178 3.09 11.47 9.04
N VAL A 179 2.41 11.52 10.18
CA VAL A 179 2.77 10.73 11.38
C VAL A 179 2.76 9.24 11.07
N LEU A 180 1.74 8.75 10.37
CA LEU A 180 1.64 7.34 9.96
C LEU A 180 2.73 6.95 8.95
N ASP A 181 3.04 7.80 7.97
CA ASP A 181 4.13 7.56 7.02
C ASP A 181 5.49 7.54 7.72
N THR A 182 5.74 8.47 8.62
CA THR A 182 6.96 8.51 9.43
C THR A 182 7.11 7.26 10.28
N TYR A 183 6.01 6.83 10.94
CA TYR A 183 5.99 5.59 11.70
C TYR A 183 6.34 4.39 10.80
N TYR A 184 5.74 4.28 9.61
CA TYR A 184 6.03 3.22 8.65
C TYR A 184 7.52 3.14 8.29
N TYR A 185 8.12 4.25 7.85
CA TYR A 185 9.51 4.24 7.42
C TYR A 185 10.49 4.00 8.57
N LYS A 186 10.22 4.52 9.76
CA LYS A 186 11.02 4.21 10.97
C LYS A 186 10.94 2.73 11.33
N SER A 187 9.75 2.13 11.27
CA SER A 187 9.53 0.72 11.59
C SER A 187 10.27 -0.21 10.62
N ILE A 188 10.14 0.01 9.31
CA ILE A 188 10.83 -0.84 8.32
C ILE A 188 12.35 -0.68 8.38
N TRP A 189 12.84 0.54 8.64
CA TRP A 189 14.27 0.81 8.78
C TRP A 189 14.86 0.09 9.99
N HIS A 190 14.17 0.16 11.13
CA HIS A 190 14.57 -0.54 12.35
C HIS A 190 14.54 -2.05 12.16
N THR A 191 13.43 -2.59 11.63
CA THR A 191 13.30 -4.05 11.44
C THR A 191 14.34 -4.59 10.46
N ALA A 192 14.66 -3.84 9.40
CA ALA A 192 15.75 -4.25 8.50
C ALA A 192 17.10 -4.39 9.21
N SER A 193 17.39 -3.50 10.17
CA SER A 193 18.65 -3.56 10.95
C SER A 193 18.71 -4.74 11.93
N VAL A 194 17.55 -5.26 12.34
CA VAL A 194 17.46 -6.37 13.32
C VAL A 194 17.31 -7.72 12.64
N ALA A 195 16.52 -7.79 11.56
CA ALA A 195 16.10 -9.06 10.96
C ALA A 195 16.95 -9.52 9.76
N LEU A 196 17.74 -8.61 9.15
CA LEU A 196 18.51 -8.91 7.94
C LEU A 196 20.01 -9.03 8.24
N ASP A 197 20.71 -9.89 7.50
CA ASP A 197 22.16 -9.88 7.51
C ASP A 197 22.72 -8.57 6.93
N LYS A 198 23.99 -8.28 7.16
CA LYS A 198 24.61 -6.99 6.79
C LYS A 198 24.53 -6.68 5.29
N THR A 199 24.62 -7.68 4.45
CA THR A 199 24.55 -7.52 2.98
C THR A 199 23.12 -7.20 2.55
N GLN A 200 22.15 -7.94 3.08
CA GLN A 200 20.73 -7.75 2.86
C GLN A 200 20.25 -6.41 3.43
N GLU A 201 20.70 -6.06 4.64
CA GLU A 201 20.43 -4.76 5.26
C GLU A 201 20.88 -3.59 4.38
N ASN A 202 22.12 -3.64 3.88
CA ASN A 202 22.67 -2.58 3.05
C ASN A 202 21.88 -2.44 1.73
N LEU A 203 21.52 -3.55 1.09
CA LEU A 203 20.71 -3.54 -0.12
C LEU A 203 19.31 -2.96 0.15
N PHE A 204 18.66 -3.43 1.21
CA PHE A 204 17.33 -2.98 1.61
C PHE A 204 17.32 -1.48 1.97
N LYS A 205 18.27 -1.03 2.78
CA LYS A 205 18.41 0.39 3.18
C LYS A 205 18.68 1.28 1.97
N ARG A 206 19.45 0.82 0.99
CA ARG A 206 19.67 1.57 -0.24
C ARG A 206 18.39 1.75 -1.04
N LEU A 207 17.56 0.70 -1.18
CA LEU A 207 16.28 0.76 -1.90
C LEU A 207 15.28 1.67 -1.17
N ILE A 208 15.10 1.44 0.12
CA ILE A 208 14.14 2.20 0.92
C ILE A 208 14.62 3.64 1.14
N GLY A 209 15.92 3.86 1.36
CA GLY A 209 16.52 5.19 1.50
C GLY A 209 16.26 6.07 0.29
N THR A 210 16.49 5.56 -0.92
CA THR A 210 16.16 6.30 -2.14
C THR A 210 14.68 6.71 -2.19
N LYS A 211 13.78 5.84 -1.75
CA LYS A 211 12.35 6.14 -1.69
C LYS A 211 12.03 7.19 -0.63
N ILE A 212 12.66 7.12 0.54
CA ILE A 212 12.53 8.12 1.61
C ILE A 212 13.01 9.48 1.11
N ASP A 213 14.17 9.54 0.45
CA ASP A 213 14.72 10.78 -0.10
C ASP A 213 13.76 11.43 -1.11
N MET A 214 13.17 10.63 -2.02
CA MET A 214 12.18 11.12 -2.98
C MET A 214 10.92 11.64 -2.29
N LEU A 215 10.44 10.97 -1.25
CA LEU A 215 9.29 11.41 -0.46
C LEU A 215 9.60 12.70 0.31
N ASN A 216 10.77 12.80 0.92
CA ASN A 216 11.21 14.00 1.63
C ASN A 216 11.26 15.20 0.67
N LEU A 217 11.83 15.03 -0.53
CA LEU A 217 11.82 16.08 -1.58
C LEU A 217 10.39 16.50 -1.97
N MET A 218 9.49 15.52 -2.11
CA MET A 218 8.08 15.79 -2.41
C MET A 218 7.41 16.55 -1.26
N TRP A 219 7.66 16.17 -0.01
CA TRP A 219 7.09 16.84 1.16
C TRP A 219 7.62 18.26 1.33
N ILE A 220 8.92 18.48 1.13
CA ILE A 220 9.51 19.82 1.11
C ILE A 220 8.83 20.70 0.05
N TYR A 221 8.74 20.17 -1.17
CA TYR A 221 8.11 20.91 -2.28
C TYR A 221 6.65 21.24 -1.99
N ARG A 222 5.86 20.25 -1.55
CA ARG A 222 4.43 20.45 -1.25
C ARG A 222 4.21 21.37 -0.05
N GLY A 223 4.99 21.17 1.02
CA GLY A 223 4.96 22.02 2.21
C GLY A 223 5.21 23.48 1.90
N LYS A 224 6.21 23.75 1.03
CA LYS A 224 6.52 25.13 0.60
C LYS A 224 5.49 25.71 -0.35
N LYS A 225 5.06 24.92 -1.34
CA LYS A 225 4.24 25.44 -2.46
C LYS A 225 2.76 25.53 -2.13
N TYR A 226 2.22 24.59 -1.36
CA TYR A 226 0.78 24.47 -1.18
C TYR A 226 0.32 24.73 0.26
N PHE A 227 1.20 24.55 1.25
CA PHE A 227 0.84 24.67 2.67
C PHE A 227 1.56 25.84 3.36
N GLU A 228 2.47 26.52 2.67
CA GLU A 228 3.25 27.65 3.20
C GLU A 228 3.97 27.34 4.52
N PHE A 229 4.34 26.07 4.73
CA PHE A 229 5.01 25.64 5.95
C PHE A 229 6.36 26.33 6.15
N THR A 230 6.65 26.68 7.40
CA THR A 230 7.98 27.15 7.78
C THR A 230 9.01 26.04 7.69
N ASN A 231 10.30 26.38 7.66
CA ASN A 231 11.36 25.37 7.65
C ASN A 231 11.29 24.46 8.87
N GLU A 232 11.01 25.03 10.03
CA GLU A 232 10.91 24.31 11.31
C GLU A 232 9.83 23.23 11.23
N ILE A 233 8.66 23.56 10.70
CA ILE A 233 7.56 22.60 10.52
C ILE A 233 7.99 21.50 9.54
N ILE A 234 8.59 21.85 8.41
CA ILE A 234 9.04 20.86 7.43
C ILE A 234 10.06 19.90 8.04
N PHE A 235 11.04 20.41 8.81
CA PHE A 235 12.03 19.56 9.45
C PHE A 235 11.47 18.56 10.47
N THR A 236 10.29 18.79 11.02
CA THR A 236 9.65 17.82 11.93
C THR A 236 9.17 16.56 11.23
N TYR A 237 9.01 16.61 9.90
CA TYR A 237 8.47 15.53 9.09
C TYR A 237 9.52 14.79 8.22
N LEU A 238 10.75 15.27 8.19
CA LEU A 238 11.87 14.63 7.47
C LEU A 238 12.69 13.65 8.40
#